data_f90f42ecbc02d7f257b00e6e403682a4
#
_entry.id   f90f42ecbc02d7f257b00e6e403682a4
#
_cell.length_a   1.000
_cell.length_b   1.000
_cell.length_c   1.000
_cell.angle_alpha   90.00
_cell.angle_beta   90.00
_cell.angle_gamma   90.00
#
_symmetry.space_group_name_H-M   'P 1'
#
loop_
_entity.id
_entity.type
_entity.pdbx_description
1 polymer ?
#
loop_
_entity_poly.entity_id
_entity_poly.type
_entity_poly.pdbx_seq_one_letter_code
_entity_poly.pdbx_strand_id
1 'polypeptide(L)'
;MRSILLTPNLLTLYVENIEVSTIFYQKLLDKPPVATFPNYVSFEFENGLYLSLWSRNAKDFVSDGTGHRFELSFMVEDSKSVISIYERWREDSVHIEQHPKEAIFGMTFVATDPDGHRIRVCIPDS
;
A
#
# COMPACT_ATOMS: atom_id res chain seq x y z
N MET A 1 14.88 -34.85 5.07
CA MET A 1 14.94 -33.55 4.38
C MET A 1 14.06 -32.53 5.07
N ARG A 2 14.54 -31.32 5.21
CA ARG A 2 13.78 -30.24 5.85
C ARG A 2 13.12 -29.33 4.83
N SER A 3 11.85 -29.03 5.09
CA SER A 3 11.14 -28.02 4.33
C SER A 3 11.39 -26.65 4.92
N ILE A 4 11.54 -25.66 4.07
CA ILE A 4 11.62 -24.26 4.48
C ILE A 4 10.31 -23.60 4.04
N LEU A 5 9.57 -23.06 5.02
CA LEU A 5 8.36 -22.33 4.74
C LEU A 5 8.70 -20.86 4.54
N LEU A 6 8.33 -20.33 3.40
CA LEU A 6 8.58 -18.93 3.09
C LEU A 6 7.26 -18.18 3.09
N THR A 7 7.19 -17.16 3.92
CA THR A 7 6.04 -16.29 3.99
C THR A 7 6.50 -14.88 3.65
N PRO A 8 5.92 -14.27 2.61
CA PRO A 8 6.28 -12.88 2.30
C PRO A 8 5.98 -11.99 3.49
N ASN A 9 6.98 -11.25 3.93
CA ASN A 9 6.82 -10.36 5.08
C ASN A 9 7.39 -8.98 4.85
N LEU A 10 7.73 -8.65 3.61
CA LEU A 10 8.22 -7.35 3.24
C LEU A 10 7.70 -7.00 1.86
N LEU A 11 7.03 -5.86 1.74
CA LEU A 11 6.63 -5.30 0.46
C LEU A 11 7.45 -4.03 0.25
N THR A 12 8.06 -3.89 -0.91
CA THR A 12 8.84 -2.69 -1.22
C THR A 12 8.22 -1.97 -2.39
N LEU A 13 7.96 -0.68 -2.21
CA LEU A 13 7.49 0.19 -3.27
C LEU A 13 8.62 1.13 -3.65
N TYR A 14 8.90 1.20 -4.94
CA TYR A 14 9.89 2.15 -5.45
C TYR A 14 9.21 3.46 -5.70
N VAL A 15 9.73 4.53 -5.11
CA VAL A 15 9.07 5.83 -5.13
C VAL A 15 10.01 6.90 -5.71
N GLU A 16 9.42 7.89 -6.34
CA GLU A 16 10.17 8.97 -6.94
C GLU A 16 10.70 9.94 -5.88
N ASN A 17 9.89 10.24 -4.87
CA ASN A 17 10.24 11.18 -3.82
C ASN A 17 9.93 10.55 -2.46
N ILE A 18 11.00 10.17 -1.73
CA ILE A 18 10.84 9.44 -0.47
C ILE A 18 10.11 10.28 0.59
N GLU A 19 10.34 11.59 0.63
CA GLU A 19 9.70 12.44 1.63
C GLU A 19 8.19 12.55 1.39
N VAL A 20 7.79 12.77 0.15
CA VAL A 20 6.38 12.86 -0.23
C VAL A 20 5.67 11.56 0.08
N SER A 21 6.26 10.43 -0.29
CA SER A 21 5.64 9.13 -0.09
C SER A 21 5.61 8.75 1.38
N THR A 22 6.61 9.13 2.16
CA THR A 22 6.60 8.87 3.60
C THR A 22 5.45 9.60 4.29
N ILE A 23 5.26 10.87 3.95
CA ILE A 23 4.16 11.65 4.51
C ILE A 23 2.82 11.03 4.11
N PHE A 24 2.70 10.64 2.84
CA PHE A 24 1.48 10.02 2.34
C PHE A 24 1.15 8.74 3.13
N TYR A 25 2.10 7.82 3.25
CA TYR A 25 1.82 6.56 3.92
C TYR A 25 1.69 6.68 5.43
N GLN A 26 2.41 7.61 6.04
CA GLN A 26 2.25 7.87 7.46
C GLN A 26 0.82 8.32 7.78
N LYS A 27 0.27 9.16 6.92
CA LYS A 27 -1.09 9.64 7.08
C LYS A 27 -2.11 8.54 6.76
N LEU A 28 -1.90 7.83 5.65
CA LEU A 28 -2.80 6.76 5.22
C LEU A 28 -2.90 5.65 6.26
N LEU A 29 -1.76 5.23 6.78
CA LEU A 29 -1.67 4.11 7.71
C LEU A 29 -1.89 4.53 9.17
N ASP A 30 -1.89 5.83 9.42
CA ASP A 30 -2.07 6.40 10.75
C ASP A 30 -1.02 5.87 11.73
N LYS A 31 0.23 5.83 11.30
CA LYS A 31 1.34 5.39 12.14
C LYS A 31 2.65 5.93 11.58
N PRO A 32 3.64 6.17 12.46
CA PRO A 32 4.95 6.61 11.99
C PRO A 32 5.76 5.43 11.46
N PRO A 33 6.79 5.71 10.65
CA PRO A 33 7.71 4.65 10.23
C PRO A 33 8.57 4.19 11.39
N VAL A 34 9.06 2.94 11.30
CA VAL A 34 9.97 2.39 12.31
C VAL A 34 11.44 2.60 11.94
N ALA A 35 11.72 2.93 10.68
CA ALA A 35 13.08 3.23 10.24
C ALA A 35 13.01 4.30 9.17
N THR A 36 13.90 5.28 9.24
CA THR A 36 13.96 6.39 8.30
C THR A 36 15.41 6.68 7.95
N PHE A 37 15.74 6.49 6.68
CA PHE A 37 17.03 6.80 6.11
C PHE A 37 16.81 7.68 4.88
N PRO A 38 17.84 8.35 4.35
CA PRO A 38 17.61 9.27 3.23
C PRO A 38 16.93 8.67 2.02
N ASN A 39 17.17 7.38 1.71
CA ASN A 39 16.61 6.73 0.53
C ASN A 39 15.73 5.53 0.85
N TYR A 40 15.42 5.32 2.11
CA TYR A 40 14.69 4.13 2.53
C TYR A 40 13.89 4.41 3.79
N VAL A 41 12.61 4.07 3.77
CA VAL A 41 11.72 4.23 4.92
C VAL A 41 10.92 2.94 5.09
N SER A 42 10.70 2.51 6.32
CA SER A 42 10.01 1.26 6.58
C SER A 42 8.92 1.45 7.64
N PHE A 43 7.77 0.84 7.38
CA PHE A 43 6.64 0.76 8.32
C PHE A 43 6.48 -0.69 8.73
N GLU A 44 6.16 -0.89 10.00
CA GLU A 44 5.94 -2.24 10.53
C GLU A 44 4.48 -2.43 10.89
N PHE A 45 3.92 -3.59 10.53
CA PHE A 45 2.55 -3.95 10.87
C PHE A 45 2.53 -5.03 11.94
N GLU A 46 1.43 -5.08 12.70
CA GLU A 46 1.31 -6.00 13.83
C GLU A 46 1.38 -7.48 13.43
N ASN A 47 1.03 -7.80 12.20
CA ASN A 47 1.06 -9.18 11.72
C ASN A 47 2.44 -9.61 11.22
N GLY A 48 3.47 -8.79 11.44
CA GLY A 48 4.83 -9.12 11.03
C GLY A 48 5.20 -8.72 9.61
N LEU A 49 4.27 -8.11 8.89
CA LEU A 49 4.55 -7.59 7.55
C LEU A 49 5.17 -6.20 7.64
N TYR A 50 6.13 -5.92 6.78
CA TYR A 50 6.72 -4.59 6.65
C TYR A 50 6.36 -4.01 5.29
N LEU A 51 6.17 -2.71 5.25
CA LEU A 51 6.06 -1.96 4.00
C LEU A 51 7.23 -1.01 3.94
N SER A 52 8.04 -1.11 2.89
CA SER A 52 9.19 -0.25 2.68
C SER A 52 8.99 0.65 1.48
N LEU A 53 9.53 1.85 1.58
CA LEU A 53 9.59 2.79 0.46
C LEU A 53 11.07 2.96 0.12
N TRP A 54 11.44 2.72 -1.13
CA TRP A 54 12.82 2.83 -1.56
C TRP A 54 12.91 3.81 -2.73
N SER A 55 13.77 4.81 -2.59
CA SER A 55 13.93 5.82 -3.64
C SER A 55 14.45 5.18 -4.93
N ARG A 56 13.84 5.52 -6.06
CA ARG A 56 14.35 5.11 -7.37
C ARG A 56 15.74 5.66 -7.64
N ASN A 57 16.12 6.72 -6.91
CA ASN A 57 17.44 7.32 -7.05
C ASN A 57 18.49 6.65 -6.16
N ALA A 58 18.11 5.60 -5.44
CA ALA A 58 19.06 4.86 -4.62
C ALA A 58 20.07 4.16 -5.51
N LYS A 59 21.32 4.11 -5.04
CA LYS A 59 22.43 3.61 -5.83
C LYS A 59 22.20 2.20 -6.37
N ASP A 60 21.56 1.36 -5.57
CA ASP A 60 21.38 -0.05 -5.91
C ASP A 60 20.06 -0.35 -6.59
N PHE A 61 19.31 0.67 -6.97
CA PHE A 61 18.08 0.45 -7.70
C PHE A 61 18.40 0.11 -9.15
N VAL A 62 18.06 -1.09 -9.56
CA VAL A 62 18.22 -1.54 -10.94
C VAL A 62 16.96 -2.32 -11.30
N SER A 63 16.17 -1.78 -12.24
CA SER A 63 14.99 -2.48 -12.70
C SER A 63 14.58 -1.95 -14.06
N ASP A 64 14.21 -2.87 -14.95
CA ASP A 64 13.63 -2.51 -16.24
C ASP A 64 12.21 -3.06 -16.40
N GLY A 65 11.60 -3.44 -15.28
CA GLY A 65 10.21 -3.86 -15.29
C GLY A 65 9.27 -2.70 -15.59
N THR A 66 8.17 -2.99 -16.25
CA THR A 66 7.18 -1.97 -16.60
C THR A 66 5.76 -2.43 -16.26
N GLY A 67 4.88 -1.46 -16.06
CA GLY A 67 3.46 -1.72 -15.92
C GLY A 67 2.97 -1.86 -14.50
N HIS A 68 1.64 -1.82 -14.36
CA HIS A 68 0.97 -1.89 -13.08
C HIS A 68 0.45 -3.29 -12.85
N ARG A 69 1.32 -4.17 -12.40
CA ARG A 69 0.98 -5.58 -12.16
C ARG A 69 0.95 -5.92 -10.68
N PHE A 70 0.77 -4.91 -9.87
CA PHE A 70 0.82 -5.06 -8.42
C PHE A 70 -0.15 -4.08 -7.79
N GLU A 71 -0.79 -4.50 -6.71
CA GLU A 71 -1.55 -3.56 -5.90
C GLU A 71 -1.44 -3.97 -4.43
N LEU A 72 -1.48 -2.96 -3.56
CA LEU A 72 -1.52 -3.16 -2.14
C LEU A 72 -3.00 -3.23 -1.75
N SER A 73 -3.39 -4.29 -1.08
CA SER A 73 -4.80 -4.49 -0.75
C SER A 73 -5.00 -4.57 0.75
N PHE A 74 -6.08 -3.94 1.20
CA PHE A 74 -6.53 -3.99 2.57
C PHE A 74 -7.88 -4.68 2.58
N MET A 75 -7.95 -5.85 3.20
CA MET A 75 -9.23 -6.52 3.38
C MET A 75 -9.83 -6.06 4.70
N VAL A 76 -11.05 -5.57 4.65
CA VAL A 76 -11.75 -5.10 5.83
C VAL A 76 -13.00 -5.92 6.05
N GLU A 77 -13.61 -5.75 7.21
CA GLU A 77 -14.64 -6.65 7.70
C GLU A 77 -15.91 -6.69 6.87
N ASP A 78 -16.38 -5.55 6.40
CA ASP A 78 -17.67 -5.46 5.72
C ASP A 78 -17.72 -4.27 4.77
N SER A 79 -18.83 -4.20 4.00
CA SER A 79 -19.03 -3.12 3.02
C SER A 79 -19.08 -1.75 3.68
N LYS A 80 -19.61 -1.67 4.89
CA LYS A 80 -19.70 -0.41 5.62
C LYS A 80 -18.31 0.14 5.92
N SER A 81 -17.38 -0.74 6.29
CA SER A 81 -15.99 -0.35 6.55
C SER A 81 -15.31 0.12 5.28
N VAL A 82 -15.60 -0.50 4.14
CA VAL A 82 -15.07 -0.05 2.85
C VAL A 82 -15.47 1.40 2.58
N ILE A 83 -16.74 1.71 2.77
CA ILE A 83 -17.26 3.04 2.52
C ILE A 83 -16.70 4.06 3.51
N SER A 84 -16.58 3.70 4.78
CA SER A 84 -16.00 4.59 5.79
C SER A 84 -14.56 4.98 5.45
N ILE A 85 -13.76 4.00 5.02
CA ILE A 85 -12.37 4.27 4.64
C ILE A 85 -12.33 5.14 3.38
N TYR A 86 -13.20 4.85 2.42
CA TYR A 86 -13.29 5.66 1.21
C TYR A 86 -13.55 7.13 1.55
N GLU A 87 -14.53 7.40 2.41
CA GLU A 87 -14.87 8.76 2.79
C GLU A 87 -13.71 9.46 3.50
N ARG A 88 -13.04 8.73 4.40
CA ARG A 88 -11.89 9.28 5.11
C ARG A 88 -10.75 9.63 4.16
N TRP A 89 -10.45 8.72 3.23
CA TRP A 89 -9.36 8.96 2.29
C TRP A 89 -9.69 10.10 1.33
N ARG A 90 -10.94 10.25 0.96
CA ARG A 90 -11.35 11.40 0.15
C ARG A 90 -11.15 12.71 0.90
N GLU A 91 -11.51 12.75 2.17
CA GLU A 91 -11.28 13.94 3.00
C GLU A 91 -9.80 14.25 3.11
N ASP A 92 -8.96 13.22 3.11
CA ASP A 92 -7.51 13.37 3.18
C ASP A 92 -6.88 13.63 1.82
N SER A 93 -7.68 13.85 0.79
CA SER A 93 -7.22 14.16 -0.58
C SER A 93 -6.44 13.03 -1.25
N VAL A 94 -6.72 11.80 -0.87
CA VAL A 94 -6.16 10.64 -1.57
C VAL A 94 -6.82 10.53 -2.93
N HIS A 95 -6.03 10.31 -3.97
CA HIS A 95 -6.58 10.16 -5.32
C HIS A 95 -7.34 8.84 -5.44
N ILE A 96 -8.56 8.90 -5.92
CA ILE A 96 -9.41 7.72 -6.11
C ILE A 96 -9.40 7.35 -7.58
N GLU A 97 -8.91 6.15 -7.89
CA GLU A 97 -8.90 5.65 -9.25
C GLU A 97 -10.22 4.98 -9.62
N GLN A 98 -10.79 4.23 -8.70
CA GLN A 98 -12.10 3.62 -8.88
C GLN A 98 -12.95 3.88 -7.64
N HIS A 99 -14.08 4.54 -7.84
CA HIS A 99 -15.00 4.80 -6.75
C HIS A 99 -15.68 3.50 -6.30
N PRO A 100 -16.24 3.46 -5.08
CA PRO A 100 -16.83 2.23 -4.56
C PRO A 100 -17.85 1.63 -5.51
N LYS A 101 -17.76 0.33 -5.71
CA LYS A 101 -18.74 -0.41 -6.51
C LYS A 101 -18.85 -1.82 -6.00
N GLU A 102 -19.98 -2.45 -6.31
CA GLU A 102 -20.20 -3.85 -5.99
C GLU A 102 -19.62 -4.68 -7.12
N ALA A 103 -18.47 -5.30 -6.87
CA ALA A 103 -17.86 -6.21 -7.82
C ALA A 103 -18.39 -7.63 -7.55
N ILE A 104 -17.97 -8.59 -8.37
CA ILE A 104 -18.37 -9.99 -8.16
C ILE A 104 -17.95 -10.46 -6.77
N PHE A 105 -16.82 -10.00 -6.28
CA PHE A 105 -16.28 -10.40 -4.98
C PHE A 105 -16.70 -9.47 -3.83
N GLY A 106 -17.60 -8.52 -4.07
CA GLY A 106 -18.12 -7.62 -3.06
C GLY A 106 -17.74 -6.16 -3.27
N MET A 107 -18.07 -5.34 -2.28
CA MET A 107 -17.80 -3.91 -2.33
C MET A 107 -16.31 -3.64 -2.33
N THR A 108 -15.85 -2.75 -3.20
CA THR A 108 -14.44 -2.41 -3.31
C THR A 108 -14.24 -1.03 -3.91
N PHE A 109 -13.09 -0.40 -3.61
CA PHE A 109 -12.63 0.78 -4.33
C PHE A 109 -11.12 0.72 -4.47
N VAL A 110 -10.57 1.56 -5.35
CA VAL A 110 -9.13 1.62 -5.58
C VAL A 110 -8.67 3.07 -5.52
N ALA A 111 -7.64 3.31 -4.74
CA ALA A 111 -6.94 4.59 -4.66
C ALA A 111 -5.55 4.43 -5.25
N THR A 112 -4.83 5.54 -5.41
CA THR A 112 -3.44 5.50 -5.82
C THR A 112 -2.59 6.37 -4.91
N ASP A 113 -1.33 5.98 -4.76
CA ASP A 113 -0.35 6.76 -4.02
C ASP A 113 0.28 7.83 -4.94
N PRO A 114 1.21 8.67 -4.45
CA PRO A 114 1.81 9.71 -5.29
C PRO A 114 2.52 9.22 -6.54
N ASP A 115 2.95 7.98 -6.56
CA ASP A 115 3.62 7.40 -7.73
C ASP A 115 2.69 6.57 -8.60
N GLY A 116 1.41 6.51 -8.25
CA GLY A 116 0.44 5.76 -9.03
C GLY A 116 0.33 4.30 -8.64
N HIS A 117 0.93 3.88 -7.54
CA HIS A 117 0.73 2.51 -7.07
C HIS A 117 -0.72 2.34 -6.64
N ARG A 118 -1.32 1.23 -7.03
CA ARG A 118 -2.72 0.97 -6.72
C ARG A 118 -2.88 0.47 -5.29
N ILE A 119 -3.89 1.00 -4.63
CA ILE A 119 -4.24 0.64 -3.26
C ILE A 119 -5.71 0.27 -3.26
N ARG A 120 -6.00 -0.99 -2.99
CA ARG A 120 -7.39 -1.49 -3.00
C ARG A 120 -7.89 -1.70 -1.59
N VAL A 121 -9.15 -1.37 -1.36
CA VAL A 121 -9.86 -1.73 -0.13
C VAL A 121 -11.02 -2.62 -0.54
N CYS A 122 -11.16 -3.75 0.10
CA CYS A 122 -12.16 -4.76 -0.26
C CYS A 122 -12.57 -5.57 0.96
N ILE A 123 -13.53 -6.46 0.76
CA ILE A 123 -13.96 -7.37 1.81
C ILE A 123 -13.40 -8.77 1.50
N PRO A 124 -13.27 -9.63 2.52
CA PRO A 124 -12.76 -10.99 2.28
C PRO A 124 -13.72 -11.80 1.44
N ASP A 125 -13.17 -12.73 0.69
CA ASP A 125 -13.98 -13.72 -0.02
C ASP A 125 -14.73 -14.56 1.00
N SER A 126 -15.96 -14.88 0.70
CA SER A 126 -16.79 -15.68 1.59
C SER A 126 -16.90 -17.12 1.09
#